data_e5e0bdd5d7a47a25980dc797e34f597d
#
_entry.id   e5e0bdd5d7a47a25980dc797e34f597d
#
_cell.length_a   1.000
_cell.length_b   1.000
_cell.length_c   1.000
_cell.angle_alpha   90.00
_cell.angle_beta   90.00
_cell.angle_gamma   90.00
#
_symmetry.space_group_name_H-M   'P 1'
#
loop_
_entity.id
_entity.type
_entity.pdbx_description
1 polymer ?
#
loop_
_entity_poly.entity_id
_entity_poly.type
_entity_poly.pdbx_seq_one_letter_code
_entity_poly.pdbx_strand_id
1 'polypeptide(L)'
;QYPQLRFFICDVRDYERLKMACEGVNVIIHAAAIKQVDTAEYNPDECIKTNVNGAQNVIKAALDCGVSDVVALSTDKACAPINLYGATKLTSDKLFTAANNVKGCKEIRFSVVRYGNVMGSRGSVIPFFIKKREDGADFLPITDMRMTRFNISLEEGVAMVMYALKNH
;
A
#
# COMPACT_ATOMS: atom_id res chain seq x y z
N GLN A 1 7.04 25.80 2.62
CA GLN A 1 7.97 24.77 3.10
C GLN A 1 7.60 24.41 4.53
N TYR A 2 7.58 23.14 4.85
CA TYR A 2 7.32 22.63 6.19
C TYR A 2 8.66 22.21 6.80
N PRO A 3 9.25 22.96 7.74
CA PRO A 3 10.59 22.69 8.27
C PRO A 3 10.69 21.36 9.04
N GLN A 4 9.54 20.80 9.42
CA GLN A 4 9.45 19.50 10.10
C GLN A 4 9.60 18.31 9.14
N LEU A 5 9.46 18.52 7.81
CA LEU A 5 9.53 17.46 6.82
C LEU A 5 10.98 17.18 6.41
N ARG A 6 11.36 15.93 6.45
CA ARG A 6 12.62 15.42 5.88
C ARG A 6 12.28 14.49 4.70
N PHE A 7 12.99 14.67 3.60
CA PHE A 7 12.77 13.90 2.39
C PHE A 7 13.92 12.93 2.15
N PHE A 8 13.62 11.65 2.13
CA PHE A 8 14.56 10.59 1.80
C PHE A 8 14.21 9.95 0.46
N ILE A 9 15.15 9.94 -0.47
CA ILE A 9 15.05 9.07 -1.64
C ILE A 9 15.45 7.67 -1.19
N CYS A 10 14.50 6.74 -1.24
CA CYS A 10 14.68 5.37 -0.79
C CYS A 10 13.79 4.44 -1.62
N ASP A 11 14.30 3.25 -1.92
CA ASP A 11 13.52 2.13 -2.41
C ASP A 11 13.24 1.18 -1.23
N VAL A 12 12.02 0.70 -1.07
CA VAL A 12 11.67 -0.25 0.01
C VAL A 12 12.41 -1.58 -0.08
N ARG A 13 13.01 -1.87 -1.23
CA ARG A 13 13.88 -3.04 -1.44
C ARG A 13 15.28 -2.87 -0.83
N ASP A 14 15.68 -1.63 -0.56
CA ASP A 14 16.95 -1.28 0.09
C ASP A 14 16.75 -1.16 1.61
N TYR A 15 17.00 -2.24 2.32
CA TYR A 15 16.85 -2.30 3.78
C TYR A 15 17.75 -1.32 4.51
N GLU A 16 19.02 -1.19 4.13
CA GLU A 16 19.96 -0.32 4.84
C GLU A 16 19.54 1.15 4.72
N ARG A 17 19.14 1.57 3.53
CA ARG A 17 18.62 2.91 3.30
C ARG A 17 17.32 3.16 4.05
N LEU A 18 16.42 2.16 4.07
CA LEU A 18 15.16 2.24 4.80
C LEU A 18 15.38 2.36 6.31
N LYS A 19 16.30 1.57 6.87
CA LYS A 19 16.69 1.63 8.29
C LYS A 19 17.18 3.02 8.67
N MET A 20 18.08 3.62 7.88
CA MET A 20 18.54 5.00 8.11
C MET A 20 17.39 6.01 8.11
N ALA A 21 16.39 5.83 7.23
CA ALA A 21 15.24 6.72 7.17
C ALA A 21 14.29 6.55 8.37
N CYS A 22 14.27 5.37 8.98
CA CYS A 22 13.43 5.03 10.13
C CYS A 22 14.02 5.44 11.49
N GLU A 23 15.28 5.89 11.54
CA GLU A 23 15.88 6.34 12.80
C GLU A 23 15.11 7.49 13.44
N GLY A 24 14.66 7.29 14.68
CA GLY A 24 13.87 8.25 15.44
C GLY A 24 12.42 8.40 14.97
N VAL A 25 11.93 7.47 14.14
CA VAL A 25 10.53 7.44 13.69
C VAL A 25 9.67 6.63 14.66
N ASN A 26 8.54 7.18 15.07
CA ASN A 26 7.58 6.49 15.93
C ASN A 26 6.50 5.74 15.14
N VAL A 27 6.08 6.29 14.01
CA VAL A 27 4.97 5.75 13.21
C VAL A 27 5.37 5.58 11.75
N ILE A 28 5.09 4.41 11.19
CA ILE A 28 5.25 4.15 9.75
C ILE A 28 3.89 3.91 9.12
N ILE A 29 3.60 4.64 8.02
CA ILE A 29 2.49 4.34 7.12
C ILE A 29 3.10 3.79 5.83
N HIS A 30 2.99 2.48 5.63
CA HIS A 30 3.56 1.80 4.48
C HIS A 30 2.59 1.81 3.29
N ALA A 31 2.88 2.68 2.32
CA ALA A 31 2.05 2.86 1.12
C ALA A 31 2.76 2.43 -0.19
N ALA A 32 4.01 1.99 -0.11
CA ALA A 32 4.79 1.62 -1.29
C ALA A 32 4.34 0.26 -1.84
N ALA A 33 3.98 0.22 -3.12
CA ALA A 33 3.64 -1.01 -3.83
C ALA A 33 3.63 -0.80 -5.36
N ILE A 34 3.88 -1.87 -6.11
CA ILE A 34 3.48 -1.97 -7.51
C ILE A 34 2.01 -2.40 -7.53
N LYS A 35 1.13 -1.56 -8.08
CA LYS A 35 -0.33 -1.79 -8.08
C LYS A 35 -0.95 -2.04 -9.45
N GLN A 36 -0.22 -1.79 -10.52
CA GLN A 36 -0.67 -2.00 -11.88
C GLN A 36 -0.67 -3.50 -12.19
N VAL A 37 -1.86 -4.06 -12.45
CA VAL A 37 -2.03 -5.51 -12.64
C VAL A 37 -1.22 -6.01 -13.82
N ASP A 38 -1.36 -5.40 -14.99
CA ASP A 38 -0.65 -5.82 -16.20
C ASP A 38 0.87 -5.74 -16.03
N THR A 39 1.36 -4.68 -15.38
CA THR A 39 2.79 -4.51 -15.07
C THR A 39 3.28 -5.60 -14.11
N ALA A 40 2.47 -5.96 -13.12
CA ALA A 40 2.81 -7.00 -12.15
C ALA A 40 2.87 -8.39 -12.80
N GLU A 41 1.89 -8.71 -13.67
CA GLU A 41 1.86 -9.98 -14.40
C GLU A 41 3.04 -10.12 -15.37
N TYR A 42 3.45 -9.02 -16.00
CA TYR A 42 4.57 -9.02 -16.93
C TYR A 42 5.93 -9.03 -16.22
N ASN A 43 6.02 -8.48 -15.00
CA ASN A 43 7.27 -8.38 -14.21
C ASN A 43 7.07 -8.98 -12.81
N PRO A 44 6.83 -10.29 -12.69
CA PRO A 44 6.47 -10.92 -11.42
C PRO A 44 7.55 -10.75 -10.35
N ASP A 45 8.84 -10.89 -10.70
CA ASP A 45 9.96 -10.76 -9.76
C ASP A 45 10.02 -9.36 -9.15
N GLU A 46 9.83 -8.32 -9.94
CA GLU A 46 9.85 -6.93 -9.46
C GLU A 46 8.64 -6.63 -8.57
N CYS A 47 7.49 -7.21 -8.90
CA CYS A 47 6.30 -7.11 -8.06
C CYS A 47 6.50 -7.78 -6.70
N ILE A 48 7.07 -8.99 -6.67
CA ILE A 48 7.40 -9.72 -5.44
C ILE A 48 8.44 -8.97 -4.62
N LYS A 49 9.55 -8.54 -5.24
CA LYS A 49 10.59 -7.77 -4.56
C LYS A 49 10.05 -6.51 -3.90
N THR A 50 9.17 -5.78 -4.57
CA THR A 50 8.61 -4.54 -4.04
C THR A 50 7.54 -4.81 -3.00
N ASN A 51 6.54 -5.63 -3.32
CA ASN A 51 5.35 -5.79 -2.48
C ASN A 51 5.56 -6.75 -1.31
N VAL A 52 6.42 -7.77 -1.48
CA VAL A 52 6.67 -8.79 -0.45
C VAL A 52 7.99 -8.53 0.28
N ASN A 53 9.13 -8.49 -0.45
CA ASN A 53 10.42 -8.28 0.22
C ASN A 53 10.51 -6.85 0.77
N GLY A 54 9.92 -5.85 0.09
CA GLY A 54 9.79 -4.50 0.60
C GLY A 54 9.00 -4.45 1.92
N ALA A 55 7.88 -5.18 2.02
CA ALA A 55 7.13 -5.32 3.27
C ALA A 55 7.98 -5.95 4.40
N GLN A 56 8.75 -7.01 4.10
CA GLN A 56 9.67 -7.61 5.06
C GLN A 56 10.75 -6.63 5.54
N ASN A 57 11.30 -5.82 4.63
CA ASN A 57 12.28 -4.79 4.98
C ASN A 57 11.68 -3.72 5.88
N VAL A 58 10.44 -3.28 5.62
CA VAL A 58 9.73 -2.31 6.48
C VAL A 58 9.51 -2.89 7.88
N ILE A 59 9.06 -4.13 7.99
CA ILE A 59 8.87 -4.81 9.27
C ILE A 59 10.20 -4.89 10.04
N LYS A 60 11.27 -5.33 9.36
CA LYS A 60 12.60 -5.44 9.96
C LYS A 60 13.13 -4.08 10.42
N ALA A 61 13.06 -3.06 9.56
CA ALA A 61 13.50 -1.71 9.91
C ALA A 61 12.71 -1.14 11.10
N ALA A 62 11.39 -1.33 11.12
CA ALA A 62 10.54 -0.90 12.23
C ALA A 62 10.93 -1.57 13.56
N LEU A 63 11.19 -2.87 13.53
CA LEU A 63 11.66 -3.62 14.71
C LEU A 63 13.05 -3.17 15.17
N ASP A 64 13.96 -2.88 14.24
CA ASP A 64 15.33 -2.49 14.55
C ASP A 64 15.45 -1.05 15.06
N CYS A 65 14.59 -0.14 14.58
CA CYS A 65 14.61 1.28 14.96
C CYS A 65 13.67 1.63 16.13
N GLY A 66 12.96 0.66 16.71
CA GLY A 66 12.07 0.91 17.86
C GLY A 66 10.82 1.72 17.50
N VAL A 67 10.30 1.54 16.29
CA VAL A 67 9.02 2.13 15.86
C VAL A 67 7.89 1.57 16.73
N SER A 68 6.94 2.43 17.12
CA SER A 68 5.79 2.01 17.94
C SER A 68 4.62 1.47 17.14
N ASP A 69 4.38 2.04 15.96
CA ASP A 69 3.19 1.72 15.17
C ASP A 69 3.51 1.63 13.68
N VAL A 70 3.02 0.57 13.05
CA VAL A 70 3.10 0.41 11.59
C VAL A 70 1.71 0.13 11.04
N VAL A 71 1.25 0.98 10.13
CA VAL A 71 0.00 0.79 9.38
C VAL A 71 0.34 0.50 7.92
N ALA A 72 0.06 -0.70 7.46
CA ALA A 72 0.25 -1.09 6.07
C ALA A 72 -1.03 -0.89 5.27
N LEU A 73 -0.91 -0.18 4.14
CA LEU A 73 -2.02 0.04 3.24
C LEU A 73 -2.19 -1.16 2.31
N SER A 74 -3.40 -1.68 2.22
CA SER A 74 -3.75 -2.83 1.39
C SER A 74 -4.99 -2.55 0.53
N THR A 75 -5.57 -3.58 -0.04
CA THR A 75 -6.61 -3.48 -1.05
C THR A 75 -7.65 -4.58 -0.88
N ASP A 76 -8.86 -4.34 -1.35
CA ASP A 76 -9.92 -5.35 -1.52
C ASP A 76 -9.47 -6.54 -2.39
N LYS A 77 -8.54 -6.31 -3.34
CA LYS A 77 -7.99 -7.33 -4.23
C LYS A 77 -7.09 -8.35 -3.53
N ALA A 78 -6.72 -8.11 -2.28
CA ALA A 78 -6.07 -9.08 -1.40
C ALA A 78 -7.05 -10.13 -0.84
N CYS A 79 -8.36 -9.92 -1.00
CA CYS A 79 -9.40 -10.90 -0.64
C CYS A 79 -9.62 -11.85 -1.82
N ALA A 80 -9.31 -13.15 -1.67
CA ALA A 80 -9.42 -14.14 -2.74
C ALA A 80 -8.78 -13.66 -4.07
N PRO A 81 -7.46 -13.42 -4.09
CA PRO A 81 -6.79 -12.76 -5.22
C PRO A 81 -6.85 -13.62 -6.49
N ILE A 82 -7.16 -12.97 -7.60
CA ILE A 82 -7.21 -13.58 -8.95
C ILE A 82 -6.04 -13.15 -9.83
N ASN A 83 -5.12 -12.35 -9.31
CA ASN A 83 -3.94 -11.85 -10.02
C ASN A 83 -2.75 -11.70 -9.05
N LEU A 84 -1.55 -11.53 -9.63
CA LEU A 84 -0.31 -11.43 -8.86
C LEU A 84 -0.30 -10.21 -7.91
N TYR A 85 -0.81 -9.07 -8.35
CA TYR A 85 -0.92 -7.90 -7.47
C TYR A 85 -1.69 -8.23 -6.20
N GLY A 86 -2.90 -8.81 -6.33
CA GLY A 86 -3.71 -9.21 -5.19
C GLY A 86 -3.01 -10.26 -4.32
N ALA A 87 -2.36 -11.25 -4.94
CA ALA A 87 -1.62 -12.30 -4.23
C ALA A 87 -0.43 -11.74 -3.42
N THR A 88 0.35 -10.83 -4.01
CA THR A 88 1.47 -10.17 -3.29
C THR A 88 0.97 -9.27 -2.16
N LYS A 89 -0.16 -8.59 -2.33
CA LYS A 89 -0.77 -7.80 -1.25
C LYS A 89 -1.32 -8.68 -0.14
N LEU A 90 -1.94 -9.82 -0.45
CA LEU A 90 -2.35 -10.79 0.57
C LEU A 90 -1.13 -11.31 1.36
N THR A 91 -0.04 -11.64 0.66
CA THR A 91 1.21 -12.06 1.30
C THR A 91 1.76 -10.98 2.23
N SER A 92 1.83 -9.74 1.76
CA SER A 92 2.23 -8.57 2.55
C SER A 92 1.36 -8.40 3.81
N ASP A 93 0.03 -8.50 3.67
CA ASP A 93 -0.91 -8.41 4.79
C ASP A 93 -0.63 -9.47 5.86
N LYS A 94 -0.35 -10.70 5.43
CA LYS A 94 -0.01 -11.80 6.32
C LYS A 94 1.32 -11.56 7.03
N LEU A 95 2.32 -11.01 6.34
CA LEU A 95 3.62 -10.65 6.95
C LEU A 95 3.44 -9.59 8.03
N PHE A 96 2.73 -8.49 7.78
CA PHE A 96 2.48 -7.45 8.77
C PHE A 96 1.69 -7.98 9.97
N THR A 97 0.64 -8.78 9.72
CA THR A 97 -0.15 -9.36 10.80
C THR A 97 0.69 -10.32 11.66
N ALA A 98 1.48 -11.19 11.02
CA ALA A 98 2.35 -12.15 11.70
C ALA A 98 3.51 -11.47 12.45
N ALA A 99 3.92 -10.27 12.05
CA ALA A 99 4.95 -9.50 12.74
C ALA A 99 4.61 -9.21 14.21
N ASN A 100 3.33 -9.13 14.56
CA ASN A 100 2.88 -9.03 15.94
C ASN A 100 3.24 -10.26 16.78
N ASN A 101 3.40 -11.44 16.18
CA ASN A 101 3.76 -12.67 16.89
C ASN A 101 5.28 -12.79 17.08
N VAL A 102 6.08 -12.19 16.19
CA VAL A 102 7.54 -12.33 16.22
C VAL A 102 8.28 -11.13 16.81
N LYS A 103 7.55 -10.10 17.22
CA LYS A 103 8.11 -8.87 17.81
C LYS A 103 8.78 -9.08 19.19
N GLY A 104 8.53 -10.21 19.86
CA GLY A 104 9.01 -10.47 21.21
C GLY A 104 8.42 -9.48 22.21
N CYS A 105 9.26 -8.94 23.08
CA CYS A 105 8.88 -7.95 24.11
C CYS A 105 8.83 -6.50 23.60
N LYS A 106 9.04 -6.26 22.31
CA LYS A 106 9.00 -4.90 21.73
C LYS A 106 7.58 -4.35 21.73
N GLU A 107 7.41 -3.12 22.17
CA GLU A 107 6.13 -2.41 22.17
C GLU A 107 5.85 -1.80 20.79
N ILE A 108 5.74 -2.64 19.77
CA ILE A 108 5.39 -2.25 18.41
C ILE A 108 4.10 -2.95 18.00
N ARG A 109 3.27 -2.26 17.22
CA ARG A 109 2.02 -2.77 16.67
C ARG A 109 2.02 -2.68 15.17
N PHE A 110 1.61 -3.77 14.53
CA PHE A 110 1.45 -3.84 13.10
C PHE A 110 -0.02 -4.01 12.76
N SER A 111 -0.56 -3.14 11.94
CA SER A 111 -1.93 -3.20 11.45
C SER A 111 -2.01 -3.07 9.94
N VAL A 112 -3.09 -3.58 9.36
CA VAL A 112 -3.34 -3.56 7.93
C VAL A 112 -4.70 -2.92 7.67
N VAL A 113 -4.74 -1.95 6.77
CA VAL A 113 -5.98 -1.33 6.30
C VAL A 113 -6.25 -1.75 4.87
N ARG A 114 -7.37 -2.46 4.65
CA ARG A 114 -7.86 -2.82 3.31
C ARG A 114 -8.99 -1.88 2.93
N TYR A 115 -8.91 -1.28 1.74
CA TYR A 115 -9.97 -0.46 1.17
C TYR A 115 -10.13 -0.73 -0.32
N GLY A 116 -11.26 -0.32 -0.87
CA GLY A 116 -11.60 -0.48 -2.29
C GLY A 116 -10.87 0.49 -3.19
N ASN A 117 -11.46 0.78 -4.33
CA ASN A 117 -10.90 1.73 -5.29
C ASN A 117 -11.07 3.16 -4.76
N VAL A 118 -9.96 3.87 -4.58
CA VAL A 118 -10.00 5.30 -4.23
C VAL A 118 -10.39 6.09 -5.48
N MET A 119 -11.54 6.77 -5.42
CA MET A 119 -12.07 7.58 -6.53
C MET A 119 -11.07 8.65 -6.95
N GLY A 120 -10.91 8.83 -8.27
CA GLY A 120 -10.00 9.83 -8.81
C GLY A 120 -8.50 9.52 -8.65
N SER A 121 -8.14 8.36 -8.11
CA SER A 121 -6.72 7.98 -7.93
C SER A 121 -6.01 7.87 -9.29
N ARG A 122 -4.70 8.20 -9.30
CA ARG A 122 -3.88 8.14 -10.51
C ARG A 122 -3.91 6.73 -11.14
N GLY A 123 -4.18 6.69 -12.47
CA GLY A 123 -4.29 5.44 -13.23
C GLY A 123 -5.60 4.68 -12.99
N SER A 124 -6.61 5.29 -12.33
CA SER A 124 -7.93 4.71 -12.18
C SER A 124 -8.86 5.05 -13.37
N VAL A 125 -9.99 4.37 -13.44
CA VAL A 125 -10.93 4.48 -14.58
C VAL A 125 -11.52 5.89 -14.72
N ILE A 126 -11.77 6.60 -13.62
CA ILE A 126 -12.40 7.94 -13.67
C ILE A 126 -11.49 8.95 -14.40
N PRO A 127 -10.21 9.17 -13.99
CA PRO A 127 -9.32 10.04 -14.76
C PRO A 127 -9.12 9.59 -16.21
N PHE A 128 -9.10 8.28 -16.46
CA PHE A 128 -9.00 7.73 -17.80
C PHE A 128 -10.20 8.12 -18.68
N PHE A 129 -11.43 8.01 -18.15
CA PHE A 129 -12.64 8.38 -18.87
C PHE A 129 -12.76 9.89 -19.09
N ILE A 130 -12.38 10.70 -18.08
CA ILE A 130 -12.35 12.16 -18.21
C ILE A 130 -11.42 12.54 -19.37
N LYS A 131 -10.19 12.02 -19.34
CA LYS A 131 -9.20 12.29 -20.40
C LYS A 131 -9.70 11.85 -21.79
N LYS A 132 -10.28 10.65 -21.91
CA LYS A 132 -10.85 10.21 -23.19
C LYS A 132 -11.91 11.17 -23.73
N ARG A 133 -12.77 11.67 -22.86
CA ARG A 133 -13.80 12.63 -23.24
C ARG A 133 -13.19 13.98 -23.67
N GLU A 134 -12.20 14.48 -22.95
CA GLU A 134 -11.45 15.69 -23.30
C GLU A 134 -10.73 15.53 -24.65
N ASP A 135 -10.20 14.34 -24.94
CA ASP A 135 -9.57 14.00 -26.23
C ASP A 135 -10.60 13.80 -27.36
N GLY A 136 -11.88 14.03 -27.13
CA GLY A 136 -12.95 13.99 -28.16
C GLY A 136 -13.49 12.60 -28.48
N ALA A 137 -13.33 11.62 -27.58
CA ALA A 137 -13.90 10.29 -27.81
C ALA A 137 -15.43 10.29 -27.68
N ASP A 138 -16.11 9.73 -28.67
CA ASP A 138 -17.58 9.60 -28.74
C ASP A 138 -18.13 8.50 -27.81
N PHE A 139 -17.25 7.62 -27.28
CA PHE A 139 -17.65 6.51 -26.40
C PHE A 139 -16.63 6.26 -25.31
N LEU A 140 -17.11 5.70 -24.19
CA LEU A 140 -16.27 5.21 -23.10
C LEU A 140 -16.27 3.68 -23.11
N PRO A 141 -15.10 3.02 -23.11
CA PRO A 141 -15.02 1.56 -23.11
C PRO A 141 -15.40 1.00 -21.75
N ILE A 142 -16.49 0.23 -21.70
CA ILE A 142 -16.92 -0.52 -20.52
C ILE A 142 -16.64 -2.00 -20.78
N THR A 143 -15.81 -2.60 -19.92
CA THR A 143 -15.37 -3.98 -20.09
C THR A 143 -16.55 -4.97 -19.92
N ASP A 144 -17.37 -4.77 -18.90
CA ASP A 144 -18.59 -5.57 -18.64
C ASP A 144 -19.57 -4.71 -17.83
N MET A 145 -20.80 -4.60 -18.31
CA MET A 145 -21.88 -3.84 -17.65
C MET A 145 -22.29 -4.38 -16.28
N ARG A 146 -21.95 -5.64 -16.00
CA ARG A 146 -22.27 -6.31 -14.73
C ARG A 146 -21.22 -6.08 -13.65
N MET A 147 -20.06 -5.48 -14.01
CA MET A 147 -18.96 -5.27 -13.04
C MET A 147 -19.35 -4.27 -11.97
N THR A 148 -19.12 -4.66 -10.73
CA THR A 148 -19.26 -3.81 -9.55
C THR A 148 -17.91 -3.55 -8.90
N ARG A 149 -17.78 -2.45 -8.16
CA ARG A 149 -16.56 -2.08 -7.42
C ARG A 149 -16.92 -1.45 -6.08
N PHE A 150 -16.14 -1.77 -5.07
CA PHE A 150 -16.15 -1.01 -3.84
C PHE A 150 -15.35 0.28 -4.06
N ASN A 151 -16.02 1.41 -3.93
CA ASN A 151 -15.40 2.71 -4.08
C ASN A 151 -15.33 3.41 -2.71
N ILE A 152 -14.29 4.20 -2.53
CA ILE A 152 -14.06 5.01 -1.34
C ILE A 152 -13.49 6.37 -1.78
N SER A 153 -13.80 7.43 -1.06
CA SER A 153 -13.13 8.71 -1.26
C SER A 153 -11.71 8.70 -0.67
N LEU A 154 -10.89 9.67 -1.04
CA LEU A 154 -9.55 9.81 -0.44
C LEU A 154 -9.66 10.11 1.06
N GLU A 155 -10.58 10.97 1.44
CA GLU A 155 -10.84 11.38 2.83
C GLU A 155 -11.26 10.20 3.70
N GLU A 156 -12.16 9.35 3.20
CA GLU A 156 -12.58 8.13 3.90
C GLU A 156 -11.41 7.14 4.05
N GLY A 157 -10.58 6.97 2.99
CA GLY A 157 -9.38 6.15 3.04
C GLY A 157 -8.38 6.63 4.09
N VAL A 158 -8.13 7.95 4.14
CA VAL A 158 -7.29 8.57 5.18
C VAL A 158 -7.90 8.38 6.57
N ALA A 159 -9.21 8.57 6.73
CA ALA A 159 -9.90 8.36 8.01
C ALA A 159 -9.73 6.91 8.52
N MET A 160 -9.82 5.92 7.64
CA MET A 160 -9.56 4.51 7.99
C MET A 160 -8.14 4.28 8.50
N VAL A 161 -7.13 4.88 7.86
CA VAL A 161 -5.73 4.78 8.29
C VAL A 161 -5.53 5.43 9.66
N MET A 162 -6.11 6.61 9.86
CA MET A 162 -6.04 7.33 11.14
C MET A 162 -6.81 6.58 12.25
N TYR A 163 -7.91 5.92 11.90
CA TYR A 163 -8.63 5.05 12.83
C TYR A 163 -7.78 3.86 13.26
N ALA A 164 -7.15 3.16 12.29
CA ALA A 164 -6.27 2.04 12.59
C ALA A 164 -5.06 2.43 13.45
N LEU A 165 -4.55 3.66 13.31
CA LEU A 165 -3.47 4.17 14.14
C LEU A 165 -3.91 4.46 15.59
N LYS A 166 -5.15 4.89 15.81
CA LYS A 166 -5.66 5.30 17.13
C LYS A 166 -6.32 4.15 17.91
N ASN A 167 -6.88 3.17 17.24
CA ASN A 167 -7.73 2.12 17.81
C ASN A 167 -7.13 0.73 17.52
N HIS A 168 -6.25 0.32 18.38
CA HIS A 168 -5.60 -1.00 18.29
C HIS A 168 -6.05 -1.92 19.43
#